data_ab68f7e3454d6dc8916ec998646cd79b
#
_entry.id   ab68f7e3454d6dc8916ec998646cd79b
#
_cell.length_a   1.000
_cell.length_b   1.000
_cell.length_c   1.000
_cell.angle_alpha   90.00
_cell.angle_beta   90.00
_cell.angle_gamma   90.00
#
_symmetry.space_group_name_H-M   'P 1'
#
loop_
_entity.id
_entity.type
_entity.pdbx_description
1 polymer ?
#
loop_
_entity_poly.entity_id
_entity_poly.type
_entity_poly.pdbx_seq_one_letter_code
_entity_poly.pdbx_strand_id
1 'polypeptide(L)'
;SRGLGDVYKRQDPDSSDIFAVNGPPGTGKTTFLQTVIANRIVHAVLEHPDDPDIIVASSANNQAITNILKDFKIEQPSGDKPANLLTLRWLPGLDTLGLYLSGKDEQKDQYKMMLNTKGEGFPNDYDDPARLEEYRGFYLEHFNRFFQTSCRDEVACQRFLRRQMRKMRDEIGTCLNVASLKQYGKEMADKGFLSKLLRKFQKLPSYDDVICGWEQTEDFKARYDKLVANPEYNALPYTEDMAVRLDISYRYLLFWYAIHDREAEFIRRLAGCDKEGETRGREDYTERLKRLACVMPVFISTFHSLPKYMVCADNGEWDAPLYDAIDLLIVDESGQVSPELAIPSFSLAKQAILVGDVEQIEPIWSISDEYSSINLRRFGLVSSESDDRYAFLHENGFLSSSGSIMKMERKSC
;
A
#
# COMPACT_ATOMS: atom_id res chain seq x y z
N SER A 1 -5.06 5.48 23.38
CA SER A 1 -4.84 5.09 21.98
C SER A 1 -5.44 3.69 21.75
N ARG A 2 -6.63 3.65 21.18
CA ARG A 2 -7.22 2.38 20.73
C ARG A 2 -6.57 2.08 19.38
N GLY A 3 -5.65 1.10 19.40
CA GLY A 3 -4.73 0.84 18.32
C GLY A 3 -5.36 0.20 17.09
N LEU A 4 -4.57 0.14 16.04
CA LEU A 4 -4.77 -0.56 14.75
C LEU A 4 -5.46 -1.95 14.84
N GLY A 5 -5.49 -2.59 16.03
CA GLY A 5 -6.17 -3.87 16.24
C GLY A 5 -7.69 -3.86 16.04
N ASP A 6 -8.35 -2.69 16.13
CA ASP A 6 -9.80 -2.60 15.91
C ASP A 6 -10.17 -2.50 14.41
N VAL A 7 -9.26 -2.04 13.56
CA VAL A 7 -9.45 -1.98 12.10
C VAL A 7 -9.47 -3.40 11.51
N TYR A 8 -8.64 -4.30 12.02
CA TYR A 8 -8.59 -5.70 11.54
C TYR A 8 -9.74 -6.60 12.04
N LYS A 9 -10.43 -6.22 13.13
CA LYS A 9 -11.53 -7.03 13.69
C LYS A 9 -12.87 -6.84 12.98
N ARG A 10 -13.00 -5.87 12.09
CA ARG A 10 -14.22 -5.58 11.33
C ARG A 10 -14.20 -6.03 9.88
N GLN A 11 -13.26 -6.88 9.50
CA GLN A 11 -13.31 -7.54 8.20
C GLN A 11 -14.30 -8.70 8.26
N ASP A 12 -15.58 -8.36 8.27
CA ASP A 12 -16.64 -9.24 7.85
C ASP A 12 -16.58 -9.25 6.30
N PRO A 13 -16.48 -10.42 5.65
CA PRO A 13 -16.47 -10.51 4.18
C PRO A 13 -17.69 -9.86 3.50
N ASP A 14 -18.76 -9.63 4.25
CA ASP A 14 -20.00 -9.01 3.79
C ASP A 14 -20.13 -7.52 4.15
N SER A 15 -19.13 -6.89 4.77
CA SER A 15 -19.16 -5.46 5.14
C SER A 15 -18.41 -4.60 4.13
N SER A 16 -18.87 -3.35 3.97
CA SER A 16 -18.42 -2.36 3.00
C SER A 16 -16.91 -2.36 2.75
N ASP A 17 -16.51 -2.44 1.48
CA ASP A 17 -15.12 -2.43 1.04
C ASP A 17 -14.45 -1.05 1.15
N ILE A 18 -15.02 -0.12 1.89
CA ILE A 18 -14.53 1.24 2.11
C ILE A 18 -14.28 1.48 3.58
N PHE A 19 -13.04 1.91 3.92
CA PHE A 19 -12.63 2.28 5.27
C PHE A 19 -12.24 3.75 5.35
N ALA A 20 -12.78 4.49 6.33
CA ALA A 20 -12.36 5.85 6.61
C ALA A 20 -11.52 5.94 7.88
N VAL A 21 -10.39 6.63 7.79
CA VAL A 21 -9.47 6.91 8.88
C VAL A 21 -9.38 8.42 9.08
N ASN A 22 -10.04 8.92 10.11
CA ASN A 22 -10.01 10.33 10.47
C ASN A 22 -8.88 10.62 11.46
N GLY A 23 -8.06 11.62 11.15
CA GLY A 23 -6.98 12.03 12.02
C GLY A 23 -6.48 13.45 11.73
N PRO A 24 -6.28 14.28 12.74
CA PRO A 24 -5.71 15.62 12.56
C PRO A 24 -4.28 15.57 12.00
N PRO A 25 -3.72 16.71 11.55
CA PRO A 25 -2.33 16.80 11.11
C PRO A 25 -1.36 16.29 12.18
N GLY A 26 -0.30 15.61 11.76
CA GLY A 26 0.75 15.12 12.67
C GLY A 26 0.39 13.83 13.43
N THR A 27 -0.76 13.20 13.18
CA THR A 27 -1.17 11.94 13.85
C THR A 27 -0.62 10.67 13.20
N GLY A 28 0.29 10.79 12.24
CA GLY A 28 0.91 9.64 11.58
C GLY A 28 0.08 9.04 10.43
N LYS A 29 -0.81 9.81 9.80
CA LYS A 29 -1.61 9.34 8.65
C LYS A 29 -0.76 8.75 7.53
N THR A 30 0.33 9.42 7.15
CA THR A 30 1.26 8.95 6.12
C THR A 30 1.92 7.62 6.51
N THR A 31 2.40 7.51 7.77
CA THR A 31 2.97 6.26 8.29
C THR A 31 1.96 5.12 8.30
N PHE A 32 0.70 5.42 8.62
CA PHE A 32 -0.39 4.45 8.53
C PHE A 32 -0.57 3.95 7.09
N LEU A 33 -0.63 4.85 6.10
CA LEU A 33 -0.76 4.48 4.68
C LEU A 33 0.43 3.64 4.20
N GLN A 34 1.64 4.02 4.54
CA GLN A 34 2.84 3.24 4.22
C GLN A 34 2.78 1.83 4.82
N THR A 35 2.30 1.71 6.07
CA THR A 35 2.12 0.41 6.75
C THR A 35 1.06 -0.45 6.06
N VAL A 36 -0.07 0.14 5.65
CA VAL A 36 -1.11 -0.56 4.90
C VAL A 36 -0.57 -1.09 3.58
N ILE A 37 0.13 -0.27 2.81
CA ILE A 37 0.73 -0.64 1.53
C ILE A 37 1.76 -1.77 1.72
N ALA A 38 2.67 -1.61 2.69
CA ALA A 38 3.67 -2.63 2.98
C ALA A 38 3.03 -3.98 3.37
N ASN A 39 2.01 -3.93 4.24
CA ASN A 39 1.27 -5.12 4.62
C ASN A 39 0.56 -5.77 3.43
N ARG A 40 -0.06 -4.97 2.55
CA ARG A 40 -0.76 -5.47 1.36
C ARG A 40 0.20 -6.18 0.41
N ILE A 41 1.37 -5.59 0.14
CA ILE A 41 2.41 -6.21 -0.70
C ILE A 41 2.89 -7.54 -0.11
N VAL A 42 3.18 -7.58 1.20
CA VAL A 42 3.62 -8.81 1.89
C VAL A 42 2.52 -9.88 1.85
N HIS A 43 1.27 -9.49 2.15
CA HIS A 43 0.13 -10.39 2.13
C HIS A 43 -0.08 -10.99 0.73
N ALA A 44 -0.04 -10.17 -0.31
CA ALA A 44 -0.21 -10.62 -1.69
C ALA A 44 0.87 -11.65 -2.10
N VAL A 45 2.13 -11.49 -1.66
CA VAL A 45 3.18 -12.49 -1.92
C VAL A 45 2.94 -13.80 -1.17
N LEU A 46 2.38 -13.73 0.04
CA LEU A 46 2.16 -14.91 0.87
C LEU A 46 0.92 -15.71 0.46
N GLU A 47 -0.17 -15.03 0.10
CA GLU A 47 -1.48 -15.65 -0.16
C GLU A 47 -1.80 -15.79 -1.67
N HIS A 48 -1.35 -14.81 -2.49
CA HIS A 48 -1.61 -14.77 -3.94
C HIS A 48 -0.31 -14.53 -4.71
N PRO A 49 0.70 -15.41 -4.56
CA PRO A 49 2.06 -15.15 -5.04
C PRO A 49 2.15 -14.88 -6.54
N ASP A 50 1.28 -15.46 -7.33
CA ASP A 50 1.26 -15.32 -8.79
C ASP A 50 0.29 -14.24 -9.29
N ASP A 51 -0.35 -13.50 -8.37
CA ASP A 51 -1.30 -12.42 -8.69
C ASP A 51 -0.94 -11.13 -7.93
N PRO A 52 -0.09 -10.25 -8.50
CA PRO A 52 0.27 -8.98 -7.88
C PRO A 52 -0.94 -8.05 -7.78
N ASP A 53 -1.11 -7.43 -6.62
CA ASP A 53 -2.15 -6.42 -6.42
C ASP A 53 -1.84 -5.13 -7.20
N ILE A 54 -2.86 -4.53 -7.78
CA ILE A 54 -2.83 -3.18 -8.34
C ILE A 54 -3.26 -2.22 -7.21
N ILE A 55 -2.29 -1.55 -6.60
CA ILE A 55 -2.52 -0.55 -5.54
C ILE A 55 -2.43 0.84 -6.16
N VAL A 56 -3.43 1.67 -5.93
CA VAL A 56 -3.46 3.06 -6.40
C VAL A 56 -3.56 4.00 -5.22
N ALA A 57 -2.64 4.97 -5.14
CA ALA A 57 -2.74 6.10 -4.23
C ALA A 57 -3.20 7.34 -5.00
N SER A 58 -4.28 7.97 -4.55
CA SER A 58 -4.88 9.12 -5.23
C SER A 58 -5.17 10.27 -4.27
N SER A 59 -5.14 11.49 -4.81
CA SER A 59 -5.54 12.69 -4.09
C SER A 59 -6.19 13.71 -5.03
N ALA A 60 -6.87 14.70 -4.45
CA ALA A 60 -7.51 15.77 -5.22
C ALA A 60 -6.51 16.76 -5.84
N ASN A 61 -5.33 16.92 -5.24
CA ASN A 61 -4.37 17.96 -5.65
C ASN A 61 -2.97 17.42 -5.93
N ASN A 62 -2.24 18.13 -6.79
CA ASN A 62 -0.89 17.75 -7.20
C ASN A 62 0.14 17.83 -6.07
N GLN A 63 -0.06 18.70 -5.06
CA GLN A 63 0.88 18.82 -3.94
C GLN A 63 0.86 17.57 -3.08
N ALA A 64 -0.31 17.01 -2.78
CA ALA A 64 -0.44 15.75 -2.07
C ALA A 64 0.20 14.60 -2.87
N ILE A 65 -0.04 14.54 -4.20
CA ILE A 65 0.61 13.57 -5.09
C ILE A 65 2.14 13.68 -5.02
N THR A 66 2.68 14.90 -5.03
CA THR A 66 4.14 15.11 -4.93
C THR A 66 4.69 14.61 -3.58
N ASN A 67 3.95 14.78 -2.49
CA ASN A 67 4.35 14.26 -1.18
C ASN A 67 4.35 12.72 -1.18
N ILE A 68 3.29 12.10 -1.68
CA ILE A 68 3.21 10.65 -1.83
C ILE A 68 4.40 10.11 -2.65
N LEU A 69 4.72 10.73 -3.79
CA LEU A 69 5.84 10.31 -4.64
C LEU A 69 7.19 10.37 -3.91
N LYS A 70 7.42 11.40 -3.09
CA LYS A 70 8.65 11.53 -2.29
C LYS A 70 8.73 10.44 -1.23
N ASP A 71 7.62 10.09 -0.60
CA ASP A 71 7.57 9.07 0.45
C ASP A 71 7.88 7.66 -0.06
N PHE A 72 7.69 7.41 -1.37
CA PHE A 72 8.03 6.14 -2.02
C PHE A 72 9.41 6.11 -2.67
N LYS A 73 10.17 7.20 -2.59
CA LYS A 73 11.53 7.22 -3.10
C LYS A 73 12.46 6.40 -2.20
N ILE A 74 13.29 5.56 -2.81
CA ILE A 74 14.29 4.76 -2.10
C ILE A 74 15.56 5.61 -2.01
N GLU A 75 16.03 5.86 -0.78
CA GLU A 75 17.28 6.56 -0.56
C GLU A 75 18.45 5.71 -1.07
N GLN A 76 19.20 6.24 -2.02
CA GLN A 76 20.45 5.63 -2.43
C GLN A 76 21.50 5.88 -1.35
N PRO A 77 22.34 4.89 -1.02
CA PRO A 77 23.42 5.09 -0.05
C PRO A 77 24.36 6.20 -0.52
N SER A 78 24.47 7.26 0.27
CA SER A 78 25.37 8.36 0.02
C SER A 78 26.69 8.13 0.76
N GLY A 79 27.83 8.16 0.03
CA GLY A 79 29.18 8.11 0.60
C GLY A 79 29.76 6.70 0.75
N ASP A 80 30.89 6.60 1.47
CA ASP A 80 31.72 5.39 1.62
C ASP A 80 31.10 4.25 2.48
N LYS A 81 29.82 4.36 2.84
CA LYS A 81 29.13 3.28 3.56
C LYS A 81 28.79 2.15 2.61
N PRO A 82 29.12 0.89 2.96
CA PRO A 82 28.70 -0.25 2.16
C PRO A 82 27.19 -0.25 2.02
N ALA A 83 26.71 -0.32 0.76
CA ALA A 83 25.30 -0.36 0.48
C ALA A 83 24.68 -1.60 1.13
N ASN A 84 23.60 -1.44 1.88
CA ASN A 84 22.84 -2.58 2.36
C ASN A 84 22.12 -3.23 1.17
N LEU A 85 22.61 -4.36 0.70
CA LEU A 85 22.09 -5.07 -0.45
C LEU A 85 20.59 -5.39 -0.33
N LEU A 86 20.08 -5.55 0.88
CA LEU A 86 18.67 -5.83 1.11
C LEU A 86 17.76 -4.63 0.72
N THR A 87 18.20 -3.41 0.96
CA THR A 87 17.41 -2.20 0.71
C THR A 87 17.63 -1.60 -0.65
N LEU A 88 18.51 -2.17 -1.44
CA LEU A 88 18.66 -1.83 -2.85
C LEU A 88 17.61 -2.56 -3.69
N ARG A 89 17.21 -1.95 -4.78
CA ARG A 89 16.47 -2.68 -5.82
C ARG A 89 17.44 -3.58 -6.58
N TRP A 90 17.06 -4.83 -6.80
CA TRP A 90 17.88 -5.81 -7.52
C TRP A 90 17.69 -5.79 -9.03
N LEU A 91 16.79 -4.95 -9.50
CA LEU A 91 16.65 -4.61 -10.90
C LEU A 91 17.22 -3.21 -11.16
N PRO A 92 17.94 -3.00 -12.26
CA PRO A 92 18.62 -1.73 -12.54
C PRO A 92 17.63 -0.58 -12.80
N GLY A 93 18.03 0.63 -12.43
CA GLY A 93 17.27 1.84 -12.73
C GLY A 93 16.03 2.09 -11.89
N LEU A 94 15.78 1.30 -10.84
CA LEU A 94 14.69 1.49 -9.89
C LEU A 94 15.18 2.22 -8.64
N ASP A 95 14.60 3.37 -8.35
CA ASP A 95 14.89 4.22 -7.18
C ASP A 95 13.63 4.62 -6.42
N THR A 96 12.49 4.03 -6.76
CA THR A 96 11.19 4.31 -6.16
C THR A 96 10.30 3.06 -6.17
N LEU A 97 9.27 3.06 -5.34
CA LEU A 97 8.18 2.08 -5.34
C LEU A 97 6.92 2.61 -6.02
N GLY A 98 6.93 3.87 -6.45
CA GLY A 98 5.78 4.54 -7.03
C GLY A 98 5.91 4.83 -8.53
N LEU A 99 4.88 4.52 -9.31
CA LEU A 99 4.73 4.91 -10.71
C LEU A 99 3.69 6.03 -10.83
N TYR A 100 4.10 7.19 -11.30
CA TYR A 100 3.20 8.32 -11.47
C TYR A 100 2.42 8.21 -12.79
N LEU A 101 1.09 8.16 -12.69
CA LEU A 101 0.17 8.23 -13.83
C LEU A 101 -0.14 9.70 -14.12
N SER A 102 0.62 10.31 -15.01
CA SER A 102 0.64 11.75 -15.22
C SER A 102 -0.48 12.22 -16.15
N GLY A 103 -1.16 13.31 -15.76
CA GLY A 103 -2.08 14.02 -16.63
C GLY A 103 -1.41 15.01 -17.60
N LYS A 104 -0.12 15.33 -17.39
CA LYS A 104 0.62 16.36 -18.14
C LYS A 104 2.09 16.00 -18.31
N ASP A 105 2.69 16.45 -19.40
CA ASP A 105 4.09 16.21 -19.78
C ASP A 105 5.16 16.96 -18.95
N GLU A 106 4.77 17.77 -17.99
CA GLU A 106 5.62 18.84 -17.42
C GLU A 106 6.68 18.39 -16.39
N GLN A 107 6.74 17.10 -16.00
CA GLN A 107 7.66 16.62 -14.94
C GLN A 107 8.42 15.36 -15.32
N LYS A 108 8.74 15.18 -16.60
CA LYS A 108 9.33 13.95 -17.16
C LYS A 108 10.61 13.47 -16.46
N ASP A 109 11.44 14.39 -15.98
CA ASP A 109 12.78 14.06 -15.47
C ASP A 109 12.83 13.80 -13.96
N GLN A 110 11.75 14.10 -13.22
CA GLN A 110 11.77 14.06 -11.77
C GLN A 110 11.24 12.74 -11.18
N TYR A 111 10.30 12.06 -11.89
CA TYR A 111 9.61 10.87 -11.42
C TYR A 111 9.54 9.79 -12.49
N LYS A 112 9.44 8.53 -12.09
CA LYS A 112 9.09 7.43 -13.01
C LYS A 112 7.62 7.59 -13.39
N MET A 113 7.35 7.85 -14.66
CA MET A 113 6.02 8.26 -15.13
C MET A 113 5.52 7.37 -16.25
N MET A 114 4.21 7.09 -16.22
CA MET A 114 3.44 6.58 -17.35
C MET A 114 2.60 7.73 -17.91
N LEU A 115 2.69 7.97 -19.21
CA LEU A 115 2.09 9.14 -19.84
C LEU A 115 0.73 8.86 -20.48
N ASN A 116 0.47 7.61 -20.84
CA ASN A 116 -0.80 7.15 -21.41
C ASN A 116 -0.96 5.63 -21.30
N THR A 117 -2.12 5.13 -21.71
CA THR A 117 -2.46 3.70 -21.70
C THR A 117 -1.65 2.85 -22.67
N LYS A 118 -0.89 3.48 -23.61
CA LYS A 118 0.07 2.77 -24.46
C LYS A 118 1.39 2.49 -23.73
N GLY A 119 1.56 3.04 -22.52
CA GLY A 119 2.73 2.88 -21.68
C GLY A 119 3.91 3.75 -22.09
N GLU A 120 3.68 4.83 -22.83
CA GLU A 120 4.73 5.81 -23.07
C GLU A 120 5.31 6.34 -21.76
N GLY A 121 6.58 6.70 -21.76
CA GLY A 121 7.34 7.06 -20.58
C GLY A 121 8.13 5.87 -20.03
N PHE A 122 8.29 5.81 -18.71
CA PHE A 122 9.08 4.76 -18.03
C PHE A 122 8.68 3.31 -18.44
N PRO A 123 7.39 2.92 -18.55
CA PRO A 123 7.06 1.57 -18.92
C PRO A 123 7.52 1.16 -20.32
N ASN A 124 7.58 2.09 -21.25
CA ASN A 124 8.00 1.77 -22.64
C ASN A 124 9.42 1.23 -22.72
N ASP A 125 10.32 1.81 -21.92
CA ASP A 125 11.73 1.45 -21.91
C ASP A 125 12.03 0.33 -20.90
N TYR A 126 11.21 0.19 -19.88
CA TYR A 126 11.44 -0.74 -18.78
C TYR A 126 10.75 -2.08 -18.97
N ASP A 127 9.52 -2.07 -19.45
CA ASP A 127 8.69 -3.26 -19.75
C ASP A 127 9.02 -3.81 -21.15
N ASP A 128 10.29 -4.10 -21.38
CA ASP A 128 10.82 -4.56 -22.68
C ASP A 128 11.44 -5.96 -22.58
N PRO A 129 10.86 -6.99 -23.24
CA PRO A 129 11.42 -8.34 -23.29
C PRO A 129 12.88 -8.41 -23.77
N ALA A 130 13.34 -7.45 -24.58
CA ALA A 130 14.74 -7.40 -25.02
C ALA A 130 15.72 -7.22 -23.86
N ARG A 131 15.27 -6.70 -22.73
CA ARG A 131 16.07 -6.50 -21.50
C ARG A 131 16.03 -7.67 -20.53
N LEU A 132 15.32 -8.74 -20.86
CA LEU A 132 15.09 -9.88 -19.96
C LEU A 132 16.39 -10.44 -19.35
N GLU A 133 17.38 -10.71 -20.21
CA GLU A 133 18.65 -11.30 -19.75
C GLU A 133 19.48 -10.31 -18.90
N GLU A 134 19.40 -9.02 -19.18
CA GLU A 134 19.99 -7.97 -18.35
C GLU A 134 19.38 -8.03 -16.94
N TYR A 135 18.05 -7.99 -16.84
CA TYR A 135 17.33 -8.04 -15.56
C TYR A 135 17.61 -9.31 -14.78
N ARG A 136 17.59 -10.47 -15.45
CA ARG A 136 17.90 -11.75 -14.84
C ARG A 136 19.33 -11.79 -14.27
N GLY A 137 20.30 -11.27 -15.04
CA GLY A 137 21.70 -11.18 -14.60
C GLY A 137 21.87 -10.36 -13.33
N PHE A 138 21.35 -9.12 -13.31
CA PHE A 138 21.40 -8.24 -12.14
C PHE A 138 20.71 -8.85 -10.93
N TYR A 139 19.50 -9.38 -11.11
CA TYR A 139 18.72 -9.98 -10.03
C TYR A 139 19.45 -11.18 -9.38
N LEU A 140 19.93 -12.11 -10.18
CA LEU A 140 20.62 -13.31 -9.70
C LEU A 140 21.96 -12.98 -9.03
N GLU A 141 22.70 -12.00 -9.54
CA GLU A 141 23.93 -11.52 -8.91
C GLU A 141 23.66 -11.00 -7.50
N HIS A 142 22.67 -10.07 -7.34
CA HIS A 142 22.33 -9.49 -6.05
C HIS A 142 21.76 -10.53 -5.07
N PHE A 143 20.88 -11.40 -5.54
CA PHE A 143 20.31 -12.48 -4.74
C PHE A 143 21.39 -13.40 -4.19
N ASN A 144 22.25 -13.92 -5.08
CA ASN A 144 23.30 -14.87 -4.70
C ASN A 144 24.35 -14.23 -3.77
N ARG A 145 24.68 -12.97 -4.01
CA ARG A 145 25.58 -12.20 -3.16
C ARG A 145 24.99 -11.96 -1.77
N PHE A 146 23.71 -11.59 -1.67
CA PHE A 146 23.06 -11.32 -0.40
C PHE A 146 22.88 -12.59 0.44
N PHE A 147 22.36 -13.67 -0.16
CA PHE A 147 22.10 -14.93 0.55
C PHE A 147 23.29 -15.90 0.57
N GLN A 148 24.41 -15.54 -0.05
CA GLN A 148 25.60 -16.41 -0.17
C GLN A 148 25.23 -17.80 -0.75
N THR A 149 24.45 -17.80 -1.82
CA THR A 149 23.93 -18.99 -2.50
C THR A 149 24.37 -19.04 -3.98
N SER A 150 23.90 -20.04 -4.71
CA SER A 150 24.12 -20.22 -6.14
C SER A 150 22.83 -20.58 -6.88
N CYS A 151 21.76 -19.84 -6.62
CA CYS A 151 20.51 -19.99 -7.37
C CYS A 151 20.73 -19.66 -8.84
N ARG A 152 20.10 -20.44 -9.73
CA ARG A 152 20.36 -20.39 -11.17
C ARG A 152 19.24 -19.68 -11.95
N ASP A 153 18.07 -19.52 -11.35
CA ASP A 153 16.91 -18.91 -11.97
C ASP A 153 16.04 -18.17 -10.92
N GLU A 154 15.21 -17.27 -11.40
CA GLU A 154 14.29 -16.46 -10.62
C GLU A 154 13.25 -17.29 -9.86
N VAL A 155 12.84 -18.44 -10.40
CA VAL A 155 11.84 -19.33 -9.77
C VAL A 155 12.42 -19.99 -8.52
N ALA A 156 13.69 -20.39 -8.56
CA ALA A 156 14.39 -20.91 -7.37
C ALA A 156 14.55 -19.84 -6.30
N CYS A 157 14.85 -18.59 -6.71
CA CYS A 157 14.94 -17.45 -5.81
C CYS A 157 13.58 -17.16 -5.14
N GLN A 158 12.48 -17.13 -5.90
CA GLN A 158 11.13 -16.95 -5.35
C GLN A 158 10.77 -18.04 -4.35
N ARG A 159 11.02 -19.30 -4.67
CA ARG A 159 10.78 -20.42 -3.73
C ARG A 159 11.54 -20.24 -2.41
N PHE A 160 12.79 -19.78 -2.50
CA PHE A 160 13.60 -19.49 -1.32
C PHE A 160 12.98 -18.35 -0.49
N LEU A 161 12.69 -17.19 -1.10
CA LEU A 161 12.12 -16.03 -0.43
C LEU A 161 10.77 -16.37 0.23
N ARG A 162 9.85 -16.96 -0.52
CA ARG A 162 8.51 -17.34 -0.02
C ARG A 162 8.58 -18.34 1.15
N ARG A 163 9.56 -19.25 1.13
CA ARG A 163 9.80 -20.16 2.25
C ARG A 163 10.27 -19.41 3.50
N GLN A 164 11.21 -18.46 3.36
CA GLN A 164 11.68 -17.64 4.48
C GLN A 164 10.56 -16.74 5.01
N MET A 165 9.77 -16.13 4.13
CA MET A 165 8.66 -15.28 4.52
C MET A 165 7.59 -16.03 5.31
N ARG A 166 7.21 -17.24 4.89
CA ARG A 166 6.26 -18.08 5.65
C ARG A 166 6.79 -18.41 7.04
N LYS A 167 8.07 -18.77 7.13
CA LYS A 167 8.72 -19.02 8.43
C LYS A 167 8.65 -17.79 9.33
N MET A 168 9.02 -16.61 8.83
CA MET A 168 8.97 -15.36 9.59
C MET A 168 7.54 -14.99 10.02
N ARG A 169 6.53 -15.18 9.14
CA ARG A 169 5.13 -14.96 9.49
C ARG A 169 4.70 -15.82 10.68
N ASP A 170 5.05 -17.11 10.67
CA ASP A 170 4.69 -18.04 11.74
C ASP A 170 5.42 -17.69 13.06
N GLU A 171 6.66 -17.23 12.96
CA GLU A 171 7.44 -16.73 14.11
C GLU A 171 6.84 -15.43 14.68
N ILE A 172 6.42 -14.48 13.85
CA ILE A 172 5.70 -13.26 14.28
C ILE A 172 4.43 -13.66 15.06
N GLY A 173 3.61 -14.57 14.52
CA GLY A 173 2.42 -15.08 15.19
C GLY A 173 2.74 -15.66 16.55
N THR A 174 3.81 -16.43 16.65
CA THR A 174 4.30 -17.01 17.92
C THR A 174 4.70 -15.93 18.92
N CYS A 175 5.49 -14.93 18.48
CA CYS A 175 5.93 -13.83 19.35
C CYS A 175 4.76 -13.00 19.88
N LEU A 176 3.78 -12.67 19.04
CA LEU A 176 2.59 -11.91 19.44
C LEU A 176 1.73 -12.70 20.42
N ASN A 177 1.54 -14.00 20.22
CA ASN A 177 0.81 -14.87 21.14
C ASN A 177 1.52 -14.96 22.50
N VAL A 178 2.84 -15.12 22.52
CA VAL A 178 3.63 -15.13 23.76
C VAL A 178 3.54 -13.80 24.49
N ALA A 179 3.64 -12.68 23.78
CA ALA A 179 3.53 -11.35 24.36
C ALA A 179 2.15 -11.13 25.01
N SER A 180 1.08 -11.51 24.31
CA SER A 180 -0.29 -11.41 24.82
C SER A 180 -0.50 -12.28 26.08
N LEU A 181 0.04 -13.51 26.08
CA LEU A 181 -0.05 -14.41 27.24
C LEU A 181 0.75 -13.88 28.44
N LYS A 182 1.94 -13.30 28.22
CA LYS A 182 2.75 -12.69 29.30
C LYS A 182 2.05 -11.47 29.91
N GLN A 183 1.44 -10.62 29.09
CA GLN A 183 0.70 -9.46 29.57
C GLN A 183 -0.53 -9.91 30.38
N TYR A 184 -1.32 -10.85 29.85
CA TYR A 184 -2.46 -11.41 30.57
C TYR A 184 -2.05 -12.05 31.90
N GLY A 185 -0.94 -12.81 31.89
CA GLY A 185 -0.39 -13.42 33.09
C GLY A 185 0.06 -12.40 34.15
N LYS A 186 0.62 -11.26 33.74
CA LYS A 186 0.99 -10.16 34.63
C LYS A 186 -0.23 -9.51 35.27
N GLU A 187 -1.26 -9.20 34.48
CA GLU A 187 -2.51 -8.64 34.95
C GLU A 187 -3.27 -9.58 35.89
N MET A 188 -3.14 -10.91 35.70
CA MET A 188 -3.77 -11.92 36.54
C MET A 188 -2.92 -12.30 37.77
N ALA A 189 -1.60 -12.12 37.71
CA ALA A 189 -0.72 -12.30 38.87
C ALA A 189 -1.02 -11.27 39.96
N ASP A 190 -1.37 -10.05 39.59
CA ASP A 190 -1.85 -9.04 40.51
C ASP A 190 -3.18 -9.43 41.22
N LYS A 191 -3.89 -10.43 40.68
CA LYS A 191 -5.13 -11.02 41.25
C LYS A 191 -4.92 -12.35 41.99
N GLY A 192 -3.69 -12.82 42.18
CA GLY A 192 -3.34 -13.92 43.08
C GLY A 192 -3.63 -15.37 42.59
N PHE A 193 -4.06 -15.60 41.35
CA PHE A 193 -4.53 -16.96 40.92
C PHE A 193 -3.57 -17.74 39.97
N LEU A 194 -2.53 -17.17 39.38
CA LEU A 194 -1.90 -17.75 38.19
C LEU A 194 -0.40 -18.11 38.28
N SER A 195 0.25 -18.05 39.42
CA SER A 195 1.68 -18.42 39.55
C SER A 195 2.02 -19.86 39.07
N LYS A 196 1.06 -20.78 39.09
CA LYS A 196 1.27 -22.18 38.64
C LYS A 196 1.15 -22.34 37.12
N LEU A 197 0.33 -21.52 36.42
CA LEU A 197 0.18 -21.60 34.95
C LEU A 197 1.37 -20.97 34.26
N LEU A 198 1.89 -19.85 34.77
CA LEU A 198 3.05 -19.12 34.22
C LEU A 198 4.32 -19.98 34.16
N ARG A 199 4.51 -20.94 35.10
CA ARG A 199 5.64 -21.88 35.03
C ARG A 199 5.63 -22.82 33.82
N LYS A 200 4.46 -23.08 33.23
CA LYS A 200 4.33 -23.87 32.00
C LYS A 200 4.74 -23.09 30.76
N PHE A 201 4.57 -21.76 30.76
CA PHE A 201 4.91 -20.87 29.66
C PHE A 201 6.36 -20.38 29.68
N GLN A 202 7.15 -20.67 30.73
CA GLN A 202 8.59 -20.33 30.81
C GLN A 202 9.45 -21.11 29.80
N LYS A 203 8.88 -22.10 29.08
CA LYS A 203 9.58 -22.86 28.03
C LYS A 203 9.31 -22.33 26.61
N LEU A 204 8.53 -21.27 26.44
CA LEU A 204 8.35 -20.66 25.13
C LEU A 204 9.61 -19.82 24.80
N PRO A 205 10.10 -19.85 23.56
CA PRO A 205 11.26 -19.08 23.16
C PRO A 205 11.06 -17.60 23.50
N SER A 206 12.08 -16.98 24.07
CA SER A 206 12.08 -15.54 24.27
C SER A 206 12.22 -14.84 22.92
N TYR A 207 11.89 -13.55 22.86
CA TYR A 207 12.19 -12.72 21.70
C TYR A 207 13.69 -12.83 21.32
N ASP A 208 14.56 -12.80 22.31
CA ASP A 208 16.01 -12.90 22.14
C ASP A 208 16.41 -14.23 21.49
N ASP A 209 15.76 -15.35 21.86
CA ASP A 209 16.00 -16.67 21.25
C ASP A 209 15.59 -16.73 19.77
N VAL A 210 14.58 -15.98 19.38
CA VAL A 210 14.07 -15.96 17.99
C VAL A 210 14.90 -15.04 17.11
N ILE A 211 15.40 -13.93 17.65
CA ILE A 211 16.16 -12.91 16.91
C ILE A 211 17.66 -13.23 16.81
N CYS A 212 18.22 -14.05 17.69
CA CYS A 212 19.66 -14.41 17.70
C CYS A 212 20.23 -14.83 16.35
N GLY A 213 19.41 -15.22 15.38
CA GLY A 213 19.86 -15.54 14.01
C GLY A 213 19.96 -14.34 13.07
N TRP A 214 19.40 -13.17 13.43
CA TRP A 214 19.24 -12.00 12.56
C TRP A 214 20.09 -10.80 13.00
N GLU A 215 20.70 -10.86 14.19
CA GLU A 215 21.54 -9.80 14.76
C GLU A 215 22.81 -9.47 13.97
N GLN A 216 23.08 -10.20 12.89
CA GLN A 216 24.34 -10.10 12.14
C GLN A 216 24.38 -8.98 11.10
N THR A 217 23.33 -8.23 10.87
CA THR A 217 23.39 -7.07 9.99
C THR A 217 23.64 -5.81 10.82
N GLU A 218 24.72 -5.08 10.51
CA GLU A 218 25.05 -3.79 11.17
C GLU A 218 23.89 -2.80 11.15
N ASP A 219 23.04 -2.86 10.14
CA ASP A 219 21.86 -2.03 9.96
C ASP A 219 20.74 -2.37 10.98
N PHE A 220 20.52 -3.64 11.28
CA PHE A 220 19.60 -4.05 12.34
C PHE A 220 20.07 -3.55 13.70
N LYS A 221 21.34 -3.73 14.02
CA LYS A 221 21.93 -3.28 15.28
C LYS A 221 21.81 -1.76 15.44
N ALA A 222 22.13 -0.99 14.39
CA ALA A 222 22.01 0.47 14.42
C ALA A 222 20.56 0.94 14.66
N ARG A 223 19.56 0.27 14.09
CA ARG A 223 18.14 0.58 14.33
C ARG A 223 17.69 0.18 15.72
N TYR A 224 18.09 -0.98 16.18
CA TYR A 224 17.80 -1.45 17.51
C TYR A 224 18.40 -0.53 18.57
N ASP A 225 19.68 -0.15 18.45
CA ASP A 225 20.35 0.77 19.36
C ASP A 225 19.66 2.14 19.37
N LYS A 226 19.25 2.65 18.23
CA LYS A 226 18.49 3.92 18.13
C LYS A 226 17.13 3.83 18.80
N LEU A 227 16.45 2.71 18.69
CA LEU A 227 15.16 2.47 19.33
C LEU A 227 15.29 2.39 20.84
N VAL A 228 16.23 1.56 21.33
CA VAL A 228 16.44 1.36 22.78
C VAL A 228 16.96 2.64 23.46
N ALA A 229 17.64 3.51 22.72
CA ALA A 229 18.07 4.82 23.24
C ALA A 229 16.92 5.82 23.42
N ASN A 230 15.71 5.55 22.89
CA ASN A 230 14.55 6.42 23.06
C ASN A 230 13.86 6.18 24.42
N PRO A 231 13.79 7.19 25.30
CA PRO A 231 13.16 7.04 26.63
C PRO A 231 11.67 6.65 26.57
N GLU A 232 10.95 7.05 25.53
CA GLU A 232 9.52 6.74 25.34
C GLU A 232 9.31 5.24 25.13
N TYR A 233 10.26 4.57 24.51
CA TYR A 233 10.22 3.13 24.26
C TYR A 233 10.20 2.31 25.57
N ASN A 234 10.97 2.72 26.58
CA ASN A 234 11.05 2.02 27.87
C ASN A 234 9.75 2.09 28.70
N ALA A 235 8.81 2.96 28.31
CA ALA A 235 7.52 3.11 28.97
C ALA A 235 6.37 2.35 28.30
N LEU A 236 6.62 1.68 27.16
CA LEU A 236 5.58 0.96 26.41
C LEU A 236 5.11 -0.31 27.14
N PRO A 237 3.82 -0.65 27.04
CA PRO A 237 3.31 -1.96 27.42
C PRO A 237 4.06 -3.07 26.69
N TYR A 238 4.18 -4.25 27.32
CA TYR A 238 4.96 -5.36 26.75
C TYR A 238 4.50 -5.79 25.33
N THR A 239 3.22 -5.74 25.03
CA THR A 239 2.68 -6.05 23.70
C THR A 239 3.04 -5.00 22.64
N GLU A 240 3.07 -3.72 23.03
CA GLU A 240 3.49 -2.62 22.14
C GLU A 240 4.99 -2.67 21.92
N ASP A 241 5.79 -2.94 22.95
CA ASP A 241 7.23 -3.18 22.85
C ASP A 241 7.54 -4.31 21.84
N MET A 242 6.85 -5.46 21.97
CA MET A 242 7.02 -6.56 21.04
C MET A 242 6.64 -6.16 19.61
N ALA A 243 5.56 -5.42 19.41
CA ALA A 243 5.14 -4.97 18.09
C ALA A 243 6.19 -4.07 17.43
N VAL A 244 6.76 -3.13 18.17
CA VAL A 244 7.82 -2.22 17.69
C VAL A 244 9.08 -3.01 17.32
N ARG A 245 9.48 -3.99 18.15
CA ARG A 245 10.64 -4.86 17.84
C ARG A 245 10.42 -5.68 16.56
N LEU A 246 9.21 -6.20 16.36
CA LEU A 246 8.86 -6.93 15.16
C LEU A 246 8.86 -6.01 13.92
N ASP A 247 8.48 -4.73 14.06
CA ASP A 247 8.49 -3.77 12.96
C ASP A 247 9.90 -3.48 12.44
N ILE A 248 10.88 -3.36 13.32
CA ILE A 248 12.28 -3.10 12.92
C ILE A 248 13.02 -4.35 12.48
N SER A 249 12.49 -5.55 12.73
CA SER A 249 13.12 -6.83 12.42
C SER A 249 12.34 -7.62 11.35
N TYR A 250 11.49 -8.53 11.77
CA TYR A 250 10.79 -9.46 10.87
C TYR A 250 9.90 -8.78 9.84
N ARG A 251 9.10 -7.78 10.23
CA ARG A 251 8.21 -7.09 9.29
C ARG A 251 8.98 -6.30 8.25
N TYR A 252 10.10 -5.69 8.68
CA TYR A 252 11.02 -5.04 7.75
C TYR A 252 11.64 -6.01 6.75
N LEU A 253 12.10 -7.18 7.21
CA LEU A 253 12.63 -8.23 6.33
C LEU A 253 11.55 -8.78 5.39
N LEU A 254 10.35 -9.04 5.91
CA LEU A 254 9.21 -9.49 5.11
C LEU A 254 8.90 -8.53 3.97
N PHE A 255 8.91 -7.22 4.25
CA PHE A 255 8.66 -6.22 3.23
C PHE A 255 9.69 -6.27 2.10
N TRP A 256 10.99 -6.27 2.45
CA TRP A 256 12.03 -6.31 1.43
C TRP A 256 12.07 -7.64 0.68
N TYR A 257 11.83 -8.76 1.35
CA TYR A 257 11.73 -10.06 0.69
C TYR A 257 10.53 -10.10 -0.26
N ALA A 258 9.42 -9.44 0.10
CA ALA A 258 8.29 -9.32 -0.80
C ALA A 258 8.59 -8.45 -2.03
N ILE A 259 9.32 -7.34 -1.86
CA ILE A 259 9.78 -6.52 -2.98
C ILE A 259 10.66 -7.33 -3.93
N HIS A 260 11.62 -8.11 -3.40
CA HIS A 260 12.50 -8.91 -4.23
C HIS A 260 11.80 -10.13 -4.85
N ASP A 261 10.79 -10.70 -4.19
CA ASP A 261 9.93 -11.72 -4.81
C ASP A 261 9.16 -11.15 -6.00
N ARG A 262 8.65 -9.93 -5.88
CA ARG A 262 7.96 -9.23 -6.97
C ARG A 262 8.91 -8.85 -8.12
N GLU A 263 10.15 -8.50 -7.85
CA GLU A 263 11.18 -8.30 -8.89
C GLU A 263 11.44 -9.59 -9.70
N ALA A 264 11.51 -10.73 -9.03
CA ALA A 264 11.60 -12.03 -9.71
C ALA A 264 10.32 -12.35 -10.50
N GLU A 265 9.15 -12.01 -9.96
CA GLU A 265 7.86 -12.18 -10.66
C GLU A 265 7.78 -11.31 -11.92
N PHE A 266 8.31 -10.09 -11.88
CA PHE A 266 8.44 -9.25 -13.07
C PHE A 266 9.25 -9.94 -14.17
N ILE A 267 10.43 -10.49 -13.85
CA ILE A 267 11.28 -11.21 -14.80
C ILE A 267 10.51 -12.39 -15.40
N ARG A 268 9.81 -13.16 -14.58
CA ARG A 268 9.02 -14.32 -15.03
C ARG A 268 7.89 -13.92 -15.97
N ARG A 269 7.15 -12.85 -15.65
CA ARG A 269 6.07 -12.32 -16.49
C ARG A 269 6.60 -11.72 -17.78
N LEU A 270 7.74 -11.02 -17.71
CA LEU A 270 8.38 -10.44 -18.88
C LEU A 270 8.87 -11.54 -19.85
N ALA A 271 9.36 -12.67 -19.33
CA ALA A 271 9.75 -13.82 -20.13
C ALA A 271 8.57 -14.47 -20.89
N GLY A 272 7.34 -14.34 -20.36
CA GLY A 272 6.12 -14.81 -21.01
C GLY A 272 5.40 -13.76 -21.88
N CYS A 273 5.94 -12.55 -21.96
CA CYS A 273 5.31 -11.44 -22.68
C CYS A 273 5.60 -11.52 -24.19
N ASP A 274 4.53 -11.51 -24.98
CA ASP A 274 4.58 -11.27 -26.43
C ASP A 274 4.18 -9.81 -26.69
N LYS A 275 5.15 -8.91 -26.68
CA LYS A 275 4.89 -7.47 -26.82
C LYS A 275 4.31 -7.11 -28.21
N GLU A 276 4.62 -7.87 -29.25
CA GLU A 276 4.06 -7.63 -30.59
C GLU A 276 2.59 -8.05 -30.67
N GLY A 277 2.20 -9.07 -29.92
CA GLY A 277 0.81 -9.54 -29.79
C GLY A 277 -0.02 -8.82 -28.73
N GLU A 278 0.60 -8.01 -27.86
CA GLU A 278 -0.09 -7.30 -26.77
C GLU A 278 -1.09 -6.27 -27.32
N THR A 279 -2.33 -6.41 -26.93
CA THR A 279 -3.43 -5.51 -27.35
C THR A 279 -3.80 -4.54 -26.22
N ARG A 280 -4.76 -3.65 -26.50
CA ARG A 280 -5.43 -2.84 -25.46
C ARG A 280 -6.65 -3.57 -24.86
N GLY A 281 -6.82 -4.85 -25.15
CA GLY A 281 -7.86 -5.68 -24.58
C GLY A 281 -7.78 -5.73 -23.06
N ARG A 282 -8.91 -6.01 -22.40
CA ARG A 282 -9.01 -6.03 -20.92
C ARG A 282 -7.95 -6.93 -20.29
N GLU A 283 -7.77 -8.14 -20.81
CA GLU A 283 -6.84 -9.12 -20.24
C GLU A 283 -5.38 -8.68 -20.41
N ASP A 284 -4.96 -8.32 -21.62
CA ASP A 284 -3.59 -7.88 -21.92
C ASP A 284 -3.21 -6.62 -21.13
N TYR A 285 -4.11 -5.65 -21.09
CA TYR A 285 -3.83 -4.41 -20.38
C TYR A 285 -3.79 -4.60 -18.86
N THR A 286 -4.66 -5.44 -18.30
CA THR A 286 -4.61 -5.81 -16.88
C THR A 286 -3.32 -6.55 -16.54
N GLU A 287 -2.91 -7.49 -17.40
CA GLU A 287 -1.66 -8.23 -17.22
C GLU A 287 -0.44 -7.30 -17.28
N ARG A 288 -0.45 -6.31 -18.15
CA ARG A 288 0.58 -5.28 -18.19
C ARG A 288 0.63 -4.44 -16.91
N LEU A 289 -0.53 -4.00 -16.40
CA LEU A 289 -0.58 -3.27 -15.13
C LEU A 289 -0.03 -4.14 -13.98
N LYS A 290 -0.38 -5.41 -13.91
CA LYS A 290 0.14 -6.36 -12.92
C LYS A 290 1.65 -6.58 -13.06
N ARG A 291 2.17 -6.65 -14.28
CA ARG A 291 3.61 -6.74 -14.53
C ARG A 291 4.34 -5.49 -14.06
N LEU A 292 3.80 -4.30 -14.32
CA LEU A 292 4.34 -3.05 -13.80
C LEU A 292 4.23 -2.95 -12.27
N ALA A 293 3.14 -3.45 -11.66
CA ALA A 293 2.97 -3.49 -10.21
C ALA A 293 4.03 -4.36 -9.51
N CYS A 294 4.64 -5.33 -10.18
CA CYS A 294 5.76 -6.09 -9.63
C CYS A 294 6.98 -5.21 -9.35
N VAL A 295 7.25 -4.18 -10.15
CA VAL A 295 8.42 -3.31 -10.00
C VAL A 295 8.08 -1.95 -9.39
N MET A 296 6.87 -1.47 -9.60
CA MET A 296 6.31 -0.24 -9.07
C MET A 296 4.98 -0.57 -8.38
N PRO A 297 5.01 -1.10 -7.14
CA PRO A 297 3.81 -1.66 -6.50
C PRO A 297 2.71 -0.63 -6.19
N VAL A 298 2.99 0.67 -6.29
CA VAL A 298 2.02 1.72 -6.06
C VAL A 298 1.91 2.62 -7.28
N PHE A 299 0.76 2.62 -7.93
CA PHE A 299 0.41 3.63 -8.93
C PHE A 299 -0.09 4.89 -8.23
N ILE A 300 0.39 6.05 -8.66
CA ILE A 300 0.07 7.32 -8.01
C ILE A 300 -0.55 8.24 -9.04
N SER A 301 -1.74 8.78 -8.76
CA SER A 301 -2.46 9.64 -9.69
C SER A 301 -3.36 10.64 -8.98
N THR A 302 -3.72 11.72 -9.68
CA THR A 302 -4.86 12.53 -9.26
C THR A 302 -6.17 11.85 -9.67
N PHE A 303 -7.28 12.17 -8.98
CA PHE A 303 -8.61 11.69 -9.38
C PHE A 303 -9.01 12.10 -10.81
N HIS A 304 -8.52 13.25 -11.30
CA HIS A 304 -8.76 13.68 -12.69
C HIS A 304 -8.05 12.82 -13.73
N SER A 305 -6.90 12.26 -13.38
CA SER A 305 -6.08 11.47 -14.31
C SER A 305 -6.37 9.98 -14.22
N LEU A 306 -6.66 9.45 -13.04
CA LEU A 306 -6.81 8.02 -12.80
C LEU A 306 -7.77 7.33 -13.76
N PRO A 307 -9.01 7.83 -14.02
CA PRO A 307 -9.93 7.17 -14.94
C PRO A 307 -9.39 7.00 -16.36
N LYS A 308 -8.49 7.90 -16.81
CA LYS A 308 -7.90 7.84 -18.15
C LYS A 308 -6.92 6.69 -18.33
N TYR A 309 -6.35 6.20 -17.23
CA TYR A 309 -5.42 5.07 -17.21
C TYR A 309 -6.10 3.73 -16.96
N MET A 310 -7.31 3.75 -16.45
CA MET A 310 -8.08 2.54 -16.14
C MET A 310 -9.17 2.30 -17.18
N VAL A 311 -8.77 2.29 -18.45
CA VAL A 311 -9.64 2.00 -19.59
C VAL A 311 -8.97 1.00 -20.54
N CYS A 312 -9.76 0.19 -21.20
CA CYS A 312 -9.30 -0.81 -22.15
C CYS A 312 -10.19 -0.82 -23.41
N ALA A 313 -9.78 -1.58 -24.43
CA ALA A 313 -10.65 -1.93 -25.53
C ALA A 313 -11.50 -3.15 -25.14
N ASP A 314 -12.82 -3.01 -25.15
CA ASP A 314 -13.75 -4.09 -24.80
C ASP A 314 -15.03 -3.99 -25.65
N ASN A 315 -15.47 -5.11 -26.23
CA ASN A 315 -16.72 -5.20 -26.99
C ASN A 315 -16.94 -4.13 -28.09
N GLY A 316 -15.84 -3.65 -28.69
CA GLY A 316 -15.87 -2.64 -29.74
C GLY A 316 -15.79 -1.19 -29.21
N GLU A 317 -15.75 -0.99 -27.91
CA GLU A 317 -15.45 0.29 -27.26
C GLU A 317 -13.94 0.39 -27.01
N TRP A 318 -13.35 1.56 -27.29
CA TRP A 318 -11.91 1.77 -27.14
C TRP A 318 -11.50 2.27 -25.75
N ASP A 319 -12.43 2.79 -24.98
CA ASP A 319 -12.23 3.39 -23.67
C ASP A 319 -13.23 2.84 -22.64
N ALA A 320 -13.48 1.53 -22.69
CA ALA A 320 -14.31 0.84 -21.72
C ALA A 320 -13.64 0.84 -20.33
N PRO A 321 -14.35 1.20 -19.25
CA PRO A 321 -13.76 1.22 -17.91
C PRO A 321 -13.30 -0.15 -17.44
N LEU A 322 -12.14 -0.18 -16.80
CA LEU A 322 -11.61 -1.35 -16.09
C LEU A 322 -12.22 -1.45 -14.68
N TYR A 323 -13.52 -1.77 -14.61
CA TYR A 323 -14.17 -1.98 -13.31
C TYR A 323 -13.47 -3.09 -12.53
N ASP A 324 -13.32 -2.89 -11.20
CA ASP A 324 -12.70 -3.83 -10.26
C ASP A 324 -11.24 -4.20 -10.57
N ALA A 325 -10.53 -3.40 -11.39
CA ALA A 325 -9.13 -3.67 -11.70
C ALA A 325 -8.17 -3.23 -10.59
N ILE A 326 -8.55 -2.23 -9.79
CA ILE A 326 -7.76 -1.75 -8.66
C ILE A 326 -8.10 -2.59 -7.43
N ASP A 327 -7.12 -3.33 -6.91
CA ASP A 327 -7.32 -4.15 -5.71
C ASP A 327 -7.44 -3.30 -4.45
N LEU A 328 -6.70 -2.19 -4.38
CA LEU A 328 -6.78 -1.24 -3.27
C LEU A 328 -6.60 0.20 -3.75
N LEU A 329 -7.62 1.04 -3.57
CA LEU A 329 -7.56 2.49 -3.76
C LEU A 329 -7.30 3.18 -2.42
N ILE A 330 -6.22 3.92 -2.34
CA ILE A 330 -5.86 4.74 -1.18
C ILE A 330 -6.13 6.19 -1.52
N VAL A 331 -6.91 6.86 -0.70
CA VAL A 331 -7.24 8.27 -0.86
C VAL A 331 -6.62 9.07 0.28
N ASP A 332 -5.59 9.82 -0.04
CA ASP A 332 -4.99 10.76 0.90
C ASP A 332 -5.68 12.14 0.81
N GLU A 333 -5.73 12.85 1.93
CA GLU A 333 -6.45 14.12 2.07
C GLU A 333 -7.91 14.03 1.61
N SER A 334 -8.59 12.94 1.96
CA SER A 334 -9.96 12.64 1.54
C SER A 334 -11.01 13.67 2.02
N GLY A 335 -10.68 14.47 3.05
CA GLY A 335 -11.47 15.63 3.47
C GLY A 335 -11.58 16.71 2.40
N GLN A 336 -10.64 16.76 1.44
CA GLN A 336 -10.59 17.74 0.35
C GLN A 336 -11.10 17.17 -0.99
N VAL A 337 -11.64 15.97 -1.03
CA VAL A 337 -12.11 15.31 -2.25
C VAL A 337 -13.62 15.39 -2.33
N SER A 338 -14.12 15.98 -3.41
CA SER A 338 -15.55 16.04 -3.67
C SER A 338 -16.09 14.71 -4.23
N PRO A 339 -17.35 14.34 -3.92
CA PRO A 339 -17.93 13.07 -4.35
C PRO A 339 -17.93 12.87 -5.87
N GLU A 340 -18.28 13.90 -6.62
CA GLU A 340 -18.36 13.85 -8.08
C GLU A 340 -16.99 13.56 -8.74
N LEU A 341 -15.90 13.98 -8.09
CA LEU A 341 -14.56 13.72 -8.57
C LEU A 341 -14.12 12.29 -8.25
N ALA A 342 -14.54 11.77 -7.11
CA ALA A 342 -14.10 10.48 -6.60
C ALA A 342 -14.87 9.28 -7.16
N ILE A 343 -16.18 9.40 -7.39
CA ILE A 343 -17.07 8.30 -7.80
C ILE A 343 -16.52 7.49 -8.98
N PRO A 344 -16.02 8.11 -10.08
CA PRO A 344 -15.46 7.35 -11.19
C PRO A 344 -14.29 6.45 -10.78
N SER A 345 -13.46 6.89 -9.84
CA SER A 345 -12.30 6.13 -9.36
C SER A 345 -12.69 5.00 -8.41
N PHE A 346 -13.74 5.21 -7.60
CA PHE A 346 -14.25 4.14 -6.72
C PHE A 346 -14.86 2.98 -7.51
N SER A 347 -15.50 3.26 -8.64
CA SER A 347 -16.05 2.19 -9.50
C SER A 347 -14.99 1.30 -10.14
N LEU A 348 -13.71 1.73 -10.12
CA LEU A 348 -12.58 0.98 -10.63
C LEU A 348 -11.91 0.10 -9.57
N ALA A 349 -12.28 0.24 -8.30
CA ALA A 349 -11.61 -0.37 -7.17
C ALA A 349 -12.50 -1.39 -6.44
N LYS A 350 -11.88 -2.50 -6.01
CA LYS A 350 -12.51 -3.51 -5.15
C LYS A 350 -12.61 -3.05 -3.71
N GLN A 351 -11.57 -2.36 -3.22
CA GLN A 351 -11.46 -1.86 -1.85
C GLN A 351 -10.89 -0.45 -1.85
N ALA A 352 -11.32 0.37 -0.88
CA ALA A 352 -10.78 1.72 -0.72
C ALA A 352 -10.50 2.07 0.74
N ILE A 353 -9.43 2.84 0.97
CA ILE A 353 -9.10 3.44 2.27
C ILE A 353 -9.05 4.94 2.10
N LEU A 354 -9.91 5.63 2.85
CA LEU A 354 -9.99 7.08 2.91
C LEU A 354 -9.22 7.58 4.13
N VAL A 355 -8.20 8.40 3.92
CA VAL A 355 -7.45 9.01 5.01
C VAL A 355 -7.52 10.52 4.90
N GLY A 356 -7.88 11.18 5.97
CA GLY A 356 -8.03 12.64 5.95
C GLY A 356 -8.45 13.18 7.30
N ASP A 357 -8.93 14.41 7.27
CA ASP A 357 -9.49 15.10 8.42
C ASP A 357 -10.72 15.88 7.98
N VAL A 358 -11.86 15.57 8.57
CA VAL A 358 -13.14 16.21 8.22
C VAL A 358 -13.25 17.64 8.78
N GLU A 359 -12.39 18.02 9.71
CA GLU A 359 -12.35 19.35 10.32
C GLU A 359 -11.37 20.31 9.60
N GLN A 360 -10.66 19.81 8.56
CA GLN A 360 -9.79 20.63 7.71
C GLN A 360 -10.56 21.28 6.56
N ILE A 361 -9.80 21.89 5.65
CA ILE A 361 -10.33 22.61 4.48
C ILE A 361 -11.22 21.66 3.66
N GLU A 362 -12.43 22.10 3.36
CA GLU A 362 -13.37 21.40 2.50
C GLU A 362 -12.91 21.41 1.04
N PRO A 363 -13.49 20.52 0.19
CA PRO A 363 -13.21 20.51 -1.23
C PRO A 363 -13.43 21.89 -1.86
N ILE A 364 -12.60 22.23 -2.83
CA ILE A 364 -12.82 23.41 -3.67
C ILE A 364 -13.88 23.03 -4.71
N TRP A 365 -15.05 23.60 -4.59
CA TRP A 365 -16.18 23.29 -5.44
C TRP A 365 -16.04 23.97 -6.81
N SER A 366 -16.15 23.20 -7.87
CA SER A 366 -16.17 23.70 -9.25
C SER A 366 -17.59 24.00 -9.76
N ILE A 367 -18.60 23.52 -9.04
CA ILE A 367 -20.01 23.69 -9.39
C ILE A 367 -20.66 24.61 -8.33
N SER A 368 -21.36 25.65 -8.77
CA SER A 368 -22.10 26.52 -7.86
C SER A 368 -23.33 25.81 -7.29
N ASP A 369 -23.78 26.26 -6.10
CA ASP A 369 -25.03 25.75 -5.47
C ASP A 369 -26.22 25.83 -6.38
N GLU A 370 -26.30 26.87 -7.22
CA GLU A 370 -27.37 27.05 -8.20
C GLU A 370 -27.41 25.90 -9.22
N TYR A 371 -26.23 25.52 -9.79
CA TYR A 371 -26.16 24.39 -10.72
C TYR A 371 -26.44 23.06 -10.03
N SER A 372 -25.97 22.87 -8.80
CA SER A 372 -26.29 21.68 -7.99
C SER A 372 -27.78 21.54 -7.77
N SER A 373 -28.48 22.62 -7.40
CA SER A 373 -29.95 22.67 -7.22
C SER A 373 -30.71 22.36 -8.51
N ILE A 374 -30.22 22.91 -9.65
CA ILE A 374 -30.83 22.64 -10.96
C ILE A 374 -30.72 21.15 -11.31
N ASN A 375 -29.53 20.55 -11.08
CA ASN A 375 -29.30 19.14 -11.35
C ASN A 375 -30.17 18.24 -10.48
N LEU A 376 -30.27 18.51 -9.17
CA LEU A 376 -31.13 17.73 -8.26
C LEU A 376 -32.59 17.76 -8.72
N ARG A 377 -33.09 18.90 -9.15
CA ARG A 377 -34.45 19.04 -9.72
C ARG A 377 -34.58 18.30 -11.05
N ARG A 378 -33.62 18.43 -11.95
CA ARG A 378 -33.60 17.76 -13.26
C ARG A 378 -33.67 16.24 -13.13
N PHE A 379 -33.01 15.67 -12.15
CA PHE A 379 -33.02 14.23 -11.90
C PHE A 379 -34.12 13.78 -10.91
N GLY A 380 -35.01 14.67 -10.51
CA GLY A 380 -36.18 14.35 -9.67
C GLY A 380 -35.81 13.99 -8.21
N LEU A 381 -34.60 14.34 -7.77
CA LEU A 381 -34.16 14.08 -6.41
C LEU A 381 -34.77 15.02 -5.39
N VAL A 382 -35.06 16.27 -5.82
CA VAL A 382 -35.79 17.26 -5.03
C VAL A 382 -36.79 18.00 -5.94
N SER A 383 -37.89 18.49 -5.37
CA SER A 383 -38.90 19.25 -6.12
C SER A 383 -38.61 20.76 -6.16
N SER A 384 -37.98 21.30 -5.09
CA SER A 384 -37.60 22.70 -4.94
C SER A 384 -36.53 22.85 -3.87
N GLU A 385 -35.96 24.05 -3.72
CA GLU A 385 -35.01 24.35 -2.65
C GLU A 385 -35.63 24.36 -1.24
N SER A 386 -36.93 24.49 -1.16
CA SER A 386 -37.73 24.37 0.07
C SER A 386 -38.16 22.92 0.35
N ASP A 387 -37.75 21.96 -0.46
CA ASP A 387 -37.98 20.53 -0.21
C ASP A 387 -37.14 20.05 0.99
N ASP A 388 -37.77 19.40 1.97
CA ASP A 388 -37.08 18.85 3.14
C ASP A 388 -35.94 17.90 2.74
N ARG A 389 -36.07 17.23 1.59
CA ARG A 389 -34.96 16.38 1.04
C ARG A 389 -33.74 17.21 0.62
N TYR A 390 -33.96 18.43 0.09
CA TYR A 390 -32.84 19.32 -0.25
C TYR A 390 -32.07 19.71 1.02
N ALA A 391 -32.76 20.14 2.07
CA ALA A 391 -32.15 20.47 3.36
C ALA A 391 -31.41 19.25 3.95
N PHE A 392 -32.03 18.07 3.91
CA PHE A 392 -31.41 16.82 4.37
C PHE A 392 -30.15 16.48 3.57
N LEU A 393 -30.16 16.54 2.23
CA LEU A 393 -29.01 16.27 1.38
C LEU A 393 -27.90 17.29 1.63
N HIS A 394 -28.23 18.56 1.79
CA HIS A 394 -27.27 19.62 2.10
C HIS A 394 -26.61 19.41 3.48
N GLU A 395 -27.40 19.24 4.53
CA GLU A 395 -26.90 19.05 5.90
C GLU A 395 -26.08 17.78 6.07
N ASN A 396 -26.39 16.75 5.26
CA ASN A 396 -25.69 15.47 5.30
C ASN A 396 -24.53 15.35 4.31
N GLY A 397 -24.21 16.41 3.57
CA GLY A 397 -23.06 16.42 2.66
C GLY A 397 -23.23 15.55 1.42
N PHE A 398 -24.45 15.25 1.03
CA PHE A 398 -24.76 14.53 -0.21
C PHE A 398 -24.84 15.43 -1.45
N LEU A 399 -24.79 16.73 -1.25
CA LEU A 399 -24.63 17.69 -2.34
C LEU A 399 -23.14 17.90 -2.60
N SER A 400 -22.77 18.09 -3.87
CA SER A 400 -21.39 18.40 -4.26
C SER A 400 -20.84 19.62 -3.55
N SER A 401 -21.68 20.59 -3.19
CA SER A 401 -21.31 21.82 -2.49
C SER A 401 -21.28 21.72 -0.95
N SER A 402 -21.56 20.58 -0.35
CA SER A 402 -21.79 20.50 1.10
C SER A 402 -21.00 19.43 1.86
N GLY A 403 -20.05 18.77 1.22
CA GLY A 403 -19.24 17.78 1.92
C GLY A 403 -18.15 17.12 1.09
N SER A 404 -17.32 16.35 1.75
CA SER A 404 -16.31 15.51 1.14
C SER A 404 -16.72 14.04 1.15
N ILE A 405 -16.03 13.20 0.37
CA ILE A 405 -16.25 11.74 0.39
C ILE A 405 -16.07 11.16 1.80
N MET A 406 -15.18 11.73 2.60
CA MET A 406 -14.95 11.29 3.97
C MET A 406 -16.12 11.60 4.90
N LYS A 407 -16.80 12.75 4.69
CA LYS A 407 -18.04 13.07 5.43
C LYS A 407 -19.19 12.15 5.03
N MET A 408 -19.28 11.75 3.76
CA MET A 408 -20.30 10.81 3.28
C MET A 408 -20.13 9.44 3.93
N GLU A 409 -18.92 8.90 3.95
CA GLU A 409 -18.64 7.58 4.52
C GLU A 409 -18.92 7.56 6.04
N ARG A 410 -18.52 8.59 6.78
CA ARG A 410 -18.78 8.71 8.23
C ARG A 410 -20.28 8.65 8.58
N LYS A 411 -21.17 9.02 7.67
CA LYS A 411 -22.63 9.05 7.88
C LYS A 411 -23.35 7.78 7.41
N SER A 412 -22.67 6.97 6.59
CA SER A 412 -23.20 5.67 6.14
C SER A 412 -22.90 4.52 7.11
N CYS A 413 -22.04 4.75 8.09
CA CYS A 413 -21.76 3.85 9.20
C CYS A 413 -22.59 4.22 10.43
#